data_325d14ab039846dc9c35505c06dac968
#
_entry.id   325d14ab039846dc9c35505c06dac968
#
_cell.length_a   1.000
_cell.length_b   1.000
_cell.length_c   1.000
_cell.angle_alpha   90.00
_cell.angle_beta   90.00
_cell.angle_gamma   90.00
#
_symmetry.space_group_name_H-M   'P 1'
#
loop_
_entity.id
_entity.type
_entity.pdbx_description
1 polymer ?
#
loop_
_entity_poly.entity_id
_entity_poly.type
_entity_poly.pdbx_seq_one_letter_code
_entity_poly.pdbx_strand_id
1 'polypeptide(L)'
;LPNHAQSACETAVSMQEKLLELRKKWIQENDKWPTPVKEMHMRIGINSGDIVTGNMGSAVRKNYTMMGDAVNLAARLESAAKQYGAYIQISETTKNLLEPNSFLYRSLDIVRVVGKSEPVRTYELLARNDGSEQAKEIQKLIDIWEKGREAYCNTEWDKAIECFKEAELLEPHHPDKDPGSKTTPSAIYIARCEEYKKSPPVPVGTPWDGIYTATAK
;
A
#
# COMPACT_ATOMS: atom_id res chain seq x y z
N LEU A 1 21.00 -2.93 -11.75
CA LEU A 1 20.24 -3.57 -12.83
C LEU A 1 19.37 -2.51 -13.49
N PRO A 2 19.41 -2.35 -14.81
CA PRO A 2 18.43 -1.53 -15.51
C PRO A 2 17.03 -2.12 -15.22
N ASN A 3 16.02 -1.26 -15.12
CA ASN A 3 14.62 -1.63 -14.88
C ASN A 3 14.34 -2.41 -13.57
N HIS A 4 15.20 -2.26 -12.56
CA HIS A 4 15.02 -2.99 -11.28
C HIS A 4 13.68 -2.68 -10.59
N ALA A 5 13.22 -1.43 -10.62
CA ALA A 5 11.95 -1.02 -10.04
C ALA A 5 10.76 -1.67 -10.76
N GLN A 6 10.79 -1.64 -12.12
CA GLN A 6 9.78 -2.28 -12.96
C GLN A 6 9.70 -3.79 -12.67
N SER A 7 10.86 -4.47 -12.67
CA SER A 7 10.93 -5.92 -12.40
C SER A 7 10.45 -6.28 -10.99
N ALA A 8 10.77 -5.46 -9.99
CA ALA A 8 10.31 -5.68 -8.62
C ALA A 8 8.79 -5.54 -8.49
N CYS A 9 8.20 -4.51 -9.10
CA CYS A 9 6.76 -4.29 -9.12
C CYS A 9 6.03 -5.40 -9.90
N GLU A 10 6.57 -5.81 -11.05
CA GLU A 10 6.04 -6.92 -11.84
C GLU A 10 6.02 -8.22 -11.05
N THR A 11 7.12 -8.52 -10.35
CA THR A 11 7.22 -9.69 -9.48
C THR A 11 6.22 -9.63 -8.34
N ALA A 12 6.07 -8.46 -7.69
CA ALA A 12 5.14 -8.28 -6.58
C ALA A 12 3.68 -8.51 -7.00
N VAL A 13 3.27 -7.98 -8.14
CA VAL A 13 1.92 -8.21 -8.69
C VAL A 13 1.73 -9.69 -9.02
N SER A 14 2.70 -10.32 -9.72
CA SER A 14 2.64 -11.77 -10.03
C SER A 14 2.54 -12.63 -8.77
N MET A 15 3.24 -12.28 -7.69
CA MET A 15 3.18 -13.00 -6.43
C MET A 15 1.79 -12.92 -5.79
N GLN A 16 1.14 -11.75 -5.81
CA GLN A 16 -0.24 -11.59 -5.31
C GLN A 16 -1.24 -12.39 -6.14
N GLU A 17 -1.16 -12.30 -7.46
CA GLU A 17 -1.99 -13.11 -8.37
C GLU A 17 -1.85 -14.60 -8.09
N LYS A 18 -0.60 -15.06 -7.96
CA LYS A 18 -0.31 -16.47 -7.67
C LYS A 18 -0.83 -16.92 -6.31
N LEU A 19 -0.74 -16.04 -5.30
CA LEU A 19 -1.30 -16.34 -3.98
C LEU A 19 -2.83 -16.47 -4.04
N LEU A 20 -3.51 -15.60 -4.79
CA LEU A 20 -4.96 -15.69 -4.99
C LEU A 20 -5.37 -17.02 -5.69
N GLU A 21 -4.61 -17.46 -6.71
CA GLU A 21 -4.83 -18.79 -7.34
C GLU A 21 -4.65 -19.93 -6.34
N LEU A 22 -3.58 -19.90 -5.54
CA LEU A 22 -3.31 -20.91 -4.53
C LEU A 22 -4.40 -20.95 -3.47
N ARG A 23 -4.87 -19.82 -2.99
CA ARG A 23 -5.97 -19.73 -2.02
C ARG A 23 -7.27 -20.33 -2.58
N LYS A 24 -7.62 -20.03 -3.83
CA LYS A 24 -8.78 -20.65 -4.52
C LYS A 24 -8.64 -22.17 -4.54
N LYS A 25 -7.45 -22.69 -4.88
CA LYS A 25 -7.15 -24.13 -4.87
C LYS A 25 -7.30 -24.73 -3.46
N TRP A 26 -6.72 -24.09 -2.43
CA TRP A 26 -6.79 -24.57 -1.05
C TRP A 26 -8.22 -24.55 -0.48
N ILE A 27 -9.04 -23.59 -0.89
CA ILE A 27 -10.46 -23.57 -0.54
C ILE A 27 -11.21 -24.74 -1.18
N GLN A 28 -10.93 -25.06 -2.45
CA GLN A 28 -11.51 -26.22 -3.15
C GLN A 28 -11.07 -27.55 -2.55
N GLU A 29 -9.82 -27.67 -2.09
CA GLU A 29 -9.28 -28.85 -1.44
C GLU A 29 -9.75 -29.02 0.03
N ASN A 30 -10.53 -28.07 0.52
CA ASN A 30 -11.26 -27.99 1.80
C ASN A 30 -10.51 -28.56 3.01
N ASP A 31 -10.72 -29.86 3.32
CA ASP A 31 -10.25 -30.47 4.58
C ASP A 31 -8.73 -30.69 4.64
N LYS A 32 -8.02 -30.55 3.51
CA LYS A 32 -6.56 -30.68 3.48
C LYS A 32 -5.84 -29.48 4.09
N TRP A 33 -6.48 -28.30 4.12
CA TRP A 33 -5.83 -27.06 4.50
C TRP A 33 -6.56 -26.37 5.64
N PRO A 34 -5.88 -25.96 6.72
CA PRO A 34 -6.49 -25.21 7.80
C PRO A 34 -6.88 -23.79 7.34
N THR A 35 -7.87 -23.20 8.01
CA THR A 35 -8.39 -21.84 7.72
C THR A 35 -7.29 -20.79 7.54
N PRO A 36 -6.23 -20.69 8.40
CA PRO A 36 -5.18 -19.69 8.22
C PRO A 36 -4.43 -19.78 6.89
N VAL A 37 -4.35 -20.97 6.26
CA VAL A 37 -3.73 -21.14 4.94
C VAL A 37 -4.68 -20.63 3.85
N LYS A 38 -5.96 -20.92 3.95
CA LYS A 38 -6.99 -20.45 3.00
C LYS A 38 -7.16 -18.93 3.01
N GLU A 39 -6.87 -18.30 4.14
CA GLU A 39 -6.97 -16.86 4.38
C GLU A 39 -5.60 -16.15 4.37
N MET A 40 -4.56 -16.84 3.87
CA MET A 40 -3.21 -16.30 3.85
C MET A 40 -3.11 -15.05 2.97
N HIS A 41 -2.49 -14.01 3.51
CA HIS A 41 -2.15 -12.78 2.79
C HIS A 41 -0.65 -12.52 2.90
N MET A 42 -0.11 -11.85 1.90
CA MET A 42 1.28 -11.44 1.87
C MET A 42 1.36 -9.92 1.68
N ARG A 43 2.24 -9.27 2.44
CA ARG A 43 2.55 -7.84 2.25
C ARG A 43 3.91 -7.70 1.65
N ILE A 44 4.06 -6.70 0.79
CA ILE A 44 5.31 -6.41 0.08
C ILE A 44 5.56 -4.91 0.16
N GLY A 45 6.74 -4.53 0.66
CA GLY A 45 7.23 -3.16 0.65
C GLY A 45 8.38 -3.03 -0.35
N ILE A 46 8.28 -2.10 -1.29
CA ILE A 46 9.30 -1.89 -2.32
C ILE A 46 9.84 -0.46 -2.22
N ASN A 47 11.15 -0.36 -2.12
CA ASN A 47 11.85 0.91 -2.19
C ASN A 47 13.11 0.78 -3.05
N SER A 48 13.40 1.82 -3.84
CA SER A 48 14.59 1.92 -4.67
C SER A 48 15.56 2.93 -4.06
N GLY A 49 16.84 2.57 -4.00
CA GLY A 49 17.90 3.41 -3.45
C GLY A 49 19.20 2.64 -3.30
N ASP A 50 20.26 3.36 -2.94
CA ASP A 50 21.58 2.77 -2.75
C ASP A 50 21.60 1.83 -1.54
N ILE A 51 22.23 0.68 -1.73
CA ILE A 51 22.39 -0.35 -0.69
C ILE A 51 23.84 -0.86 -0.68
N VAL A 52 24.27 -1.34 0.47
CA VAL A 52 25.54 -2.07 0.62
C VAL A 52 25.21 -3.55 0.79
N THR A 53 25.84 -4.38 -0.04
CA THR A 53 25.67 -5.84 0.03
C THR A 53 27.00 -6.52 0.38
N GLY A 54 26.96 -7.59 1.15
CA GLY A 54 28.15 -8.33 1.50
C GLY A 54 27.92 -9.38 2.60
N ASN A 55 29.00 -10.10 2.93
CA ASN A 55 29.01 -11.01 4.04
C ASN A 55 29.13 -10.23 5.36
N MET A 56 28.09 -10.26 6.15
CA MET A 56 28.03 -9.54 7.43
C MET A 56 27.81 -10.53 8.57
N GLY A 57 28.44 -10.25 9.73
CA GLY A 57 28.34 -11.10 10.91
C GLY A 57 29.66 -11.23 11.67
N SER A 58 29.73 -12.23 12.53
CA SER A 58 30.93 -12.55 13.32
C SER A 58 31.91 -13.44 12.53
N ALA A 59 33.09 -13.67 13.08
CA ALA A 59 34.05 -14.62 12.51
C ALA A 59 33.50 -16.04 12.38
N VAL A 60 32.52 -16.41 13.23
CA VAL A 60 31.94 -17.76 13.29
C VAL A 60 30.67 -17.90 12.44
N ARG A 61 29.93 -16.81 12.27
CA ARG A 61 28.66 -16.81 11.52
C ARG A 61 28.53 -15.58 10.64
N LYS A 62 28.52 -15.80 9.34
CA LYS A 62 28.35 -14.78 8.32
C LYS A 62 27.12 -15.05 7.49
N ASN A 63 26.35 -14.01 7.23
CA ASN A 63 25.23 -14.04 6.29
C ASN A 63 25.49 -13.02 5.19
N TYR A 64 25.26 -13.40 3.95
CA TYR A 64 25.23 -12.44 2.84
C TYR A 64 23.92 -11.66 2.95
N THR A 65 24.00 -10.37 3.17
CA THR A 65 22.82 -9.53 3.43
C THR A 65 22.99 -8.13 2.84
N MET A 66 21.91 -7.37 2.88
CA MET A 66 21.83 -5.99 2.41
C MET A 66 21.67 -5.05 3.60
N MET A 67 22.36 -3.92 3.57
CA MET A 67 22.23 -2.86 4.56
C MET A 67 22.08 -1.50 3.86
N GLY A 68 21.38 -0.59 4.53
CA GLY A 68 21.17 0.77 4.09
C GLY A 68 19.80 1.30 4.48
N ASP A 69 19.66 2.63 4.45
CA ASP A 69 18.38 3.29 4.73
C ASP A 69 17.29 2.87 3.73
N ALA A 70 17.70 2.57 2.49
CA ALA A 70 16.76 2.10 1.47
C ALA A 70 16.15 0.75 1.84
N VAL A 71 16.91 -0.17 2.44
CA VAL A 71 16.41 -1.48 2.93
C VAL A 71 15.47 -1.29 4.12
N ASN A 72 15.86 -0.43 5.07
CA ASN A 72 15.03 -0.13 6.23
C ASN A 72 13.70 0.51 5.83
N LEU A 73 13.70 1.38 4.81
CA LEU A 73 12.47 2.00 4.30
C LEU A 73 11.55 0.93 3.68
N ALA A 74 12.07 0.02 2.87
CA ALA A 74 11.26 -1.07 2.31
C ALA A 74 10.57 -1.92 3.39
N ALA A 75 11.29 -2.29 4.45
CA ALA A 75 10.74 -3.01 5.60
C ALA A 75 9.64 -2.22 6.34
N ARG A 76 9.82 -0.89 6.46
CA ARG A 76 8.80 -0.01 7.06
C ARG A 76 7.56 0.12 6.18
N LEU A 77 7.70 0.17 4.87
CA LEU A 77 6.58 0.18 3.93
C LEU A 77 5.75 -1.12 4.05
N GLU A 78 6.41 -2.28 4.13
CA GLU A 78 5.74 -3.56 4.36
C GLU A 78 4.93 -3.53 5.66
N SER A 79 5.56 -3.10 6.75
CA SER A 79 4.92 -3.05 8.07
C SER A 79 3.78 -2.03 8.11
N ALA A 80 3.94 -0.85 7.51
CA ALA A 80 2.93 0.19 7.41
C ALA A 80 1.72 -0.24 6.58
N ALA A 81 1.92 -1.04 5.52
CA ALA A 81 0.86 -1.54 4.66
C ALA A 81 -0.24 -2.27 5.46
N LYS A 82 0.12 -2.90 6.58
CA LYS A 82 -0.83 -3.54 7.50
C LYS A 82 -1.87 -2.57 8.06
N GLN A 83 -1.46 -1.34 8.36
CA GLN A 83 -2.33 -0.33 8.97
C GLN A 83 -3.40 0.16 7.98
N TYR A 84 -3.08 0.13 6.68
CA TYR A 84 -3.98 0.58 5.61
C TYR A 84 -4.81 -0.55 5.02
N GLY A 85 -4.49 -1.81 5.30
CA GLY A 85 -5.09 -2.93 4.58
C GLY A 85 -4.55 -3.08 3.14
N ALA A 86 -3.43 -2.42 2.82
CA ALA A 86 -2.74 -2.52 1.53
C ALA A 86 -1.83 -3.76 1.48
N TYR A 87 -1.58 -4.30 0.29
CA TYR A 87 -0.76 -5.50 0.13
C TYR A 87 0.58 -5.24 -0.57
N ILE A 88 0.65 -4.31 -1.51
CA ILE A 88 1.92 -3.89 -2.12
C ILE A 88 2.07 -2.40 -1.91
N GLN A 89 3.05 -1.99 -1.12
CA GLN A 89 3.33 -0.58 -0.89
C GLN A 89 4.69 -0.20 -1.49
N ILE A 90 4.71 0.85 -2.30
CA ILE A 90 5.91 1.36 -2.97
C ILE A 90 6.21 2.78 -2.52
N SER A 91 7.49 3.14 -2.50
CA SER A 91 7.93 4.53 -2.29
C SER A 91 7.79 5.38 -3.55
N GLU A 92 7.76 6.70 -3.37
CA GLU A 92 7.83 7.66 -4.47
C GLU A 92 9.06 7.46 -5.35
N THR A 93 10.21 7.13 -4.75
CA THR A 93 11.45 6.83 -5.48
C THR A 93 11.26 5.64 -6.43
N THR A 94 10.65 4.56 -5.96
CA THR A 94 10.33 3.40 -6.80
C THR A 94 9.34 3.76 -7.89
N LYS A 95 8.24 4.44 -7.53
CA LYS A 95 7.20 4.87 -8.48
C LYS A 95 7.77 5.72 -9.63
N ASN A 96 8.70 6.63 -9.33
CA ASN A 96 9.31 7.52 -10.34
C ASN A 96 10.27 6.81 -11.31
N LEU A 97 10.66 5.56 -11.01
CA LEU A 97 11.48 4.71 -11.86
C LEU A 97 10.67 3.75 -12.72
N LEU A 98 9.33 3.73 -12.57
CA LEU A 98 8.45 2.89 -13.38
C LEU A 98 8.24 3.50 -14.77
N GLU A 99 8.06 2.63 -15.75
CA GLU A 99 7.65 3.06 -17.08
C GLU A 99 6.27 3.74 -17.02
N PRO A 100 6.07 4.84 -17.73
CA PRO A 100 4.78 5.53 -17.74
C PRO A 100 3.62 4.59 -18.08
N ASN A 101 2.56 4.66 -17.30
CA ASN A 101 1.33 3.89 -17.51
C ASN A 101 1.49 2.35 -17.48
N SER A 102 2.59 1.81 -16.97
CA SER A 102 2.79 0.36 -16.86
C SER A 102 1.98 -0.29 -15.74
N PHE A 103 1.70 0.46 -14.69
CA PHE A 103 0.97 -0.01 -13.51
C PHE A 103 -0.14 0.95 -13.08
N LEU A 104 -1.10 0.39 -12.38
CA LEU A 104 -2.14 1.11 -11.65
C LEU A 104 -1.75 1.18 -10.17
N TYR A 105 -1.63 2.39 -9.65
CA TYR A 105 -1.31 2.67 -8.26
C TYR A 105 -2.08 3.91 -7.78
N ARG A 106 -2.35 3.97 -6.48
CA ARG A 106 -2.96 5.16 -5.86
C ARG A 106 -2.04 5.76 -4.80
N SER A 107 -2.14 7.06 -4.58
CA SER A 107 -1.47 7.72 -3.46
C SER A 107 -2.04 7.17 -2.14
N LEU A 108 -1.18 6.68 -1.23
CA LEU A 108 -1.66 6.10 0.01
C LEU A 108 -1.52 7.07 1.17
N ASP A 109 -0.28 7.49 1.49
CA ASP A 109 -0.03 8.44 2.58
C ASP A 109 1.34 9.10 2.45
N ILE A 110 1.59 10.07 3.33
CA ILE A 110 2.91 10.70 3.51
C ILE A 110 3.42 10.29 4.88
N VAL A 111 4.47 9.48 4.92
CA VAL A 111 5.01 8.90 6.15
C VAL A 111 6.27 9.64 6.58
N ARG A 112 6.28 10.18 7.80
CA ARG A 112 7.52 10.66 8.43
C ARG A 112 8.31 9.47 8.94
N VAL A 113 9.45 9.22 8.34
CA VAL A 113 10.36 8.14 8.74
C VAL A 113 11.30 8.66 9.80
N VAL A 114 11.33 8.02 10.97
CA VAL A 114 12.28 8.36 12.06
C VAL A 114 13.71 8.31 11.51
N GLY A 115 14.45 9.43 11.67
CA GLY A 115 15.82 9.58 11.13
C GLY A 115 15.93 10.16 9.73
N LYS A 116 14.81 10.49 9.04
CA LYS A 116 14.80 11.32 7.83
C LYS A 116 14.12 12.65 8.09
N SER A 117 14.71 13.74 7.59
CA SER A 117 14.16 15.09 7.69
C SER A 117 12.94 15.29 6.80
N GLU A 118 12.84 14.55 5.70
CA GLU A 118 11.77 14.69 4.71
C GLU A 118 10.78 13.53 4.78
N PRO A 119 9.47 13.84 4.72
CA PRO A 119 8.43 12.83 4.65
C PRO A 119 8.48 12.11 3.29
N VAL A 120 8.21 10.81 3.31
CA VAL A 120 8.20 9.97 2.11
C VAL A 120 6.76 9.73 1.67
N ARG A 121 6.44 10.08 0.42
CA ARG A 121 5.17 9.71 -0.19
C ARG A 121 5.16 8.22 -0.51
N THR A 122 4.05 7.58 -0.21
CA THR A 122 3.86 6.15 -0.41
C THR A 122 2.64 5.89 -1.28
N TYR A 123 2.71 4.83 -2.05
CA TYR A 123 1.67 4.44 -2.99
C TYR A 123 1.32 2.97 -2.79
N GLU A 124 0.07 2.62 -2.99
CA GLU A 124 -0.33 1.23 -3.15
C GLU A 124 -0.29 0.86 -4.62
N LEU A 125 0.45 -0.20 -4.93
CA LEU A 125 0.49 -0.80 -6.26
C LEU A 125 -0.63 -1.84 -6.34
N LEU A 126 -1.59 -1.63 -7.24
CA LEU A 126 -2.81 -2.42 -7.33
C LEU A 126 -2.76 -3.48 -8.44
N ALA A 127 -2.29 -3.11 -9.62
CA ALA A 127 -2.29 -4.01 -10.78
C ALA A 127 -1.36 -3.52 -11.90
N ARG A 128 -1.18 -4.37 -12.91
CA ARG A 128 -0.68 -3.93 -14.23
C ARG A 128 -1.74 -3.11 -14.94
N ASN A 129 -1.30 -2.16 -15.74
CA ASN A 129 -2.20 -1.44 -16.65
C ASN A 129 -2.23 -2.13 -18.01
N ASP A 130 -2.87 -3.29 -18.07
CA ASP A 130 -2.92 -4.17 -19.25
C ASP A 130 -4.18 -3.97 -20.11
N GLY A 131 -5.04 -3.01 -19.76
CA GLY A 131 -6.28 -2.71 -20.45
C GLY A 131 -7.42 -3.72 -20.23
N SER A 132 -7.24 -4.69 -19.34
CA SER A 132 -8.27 -5.66 -18.96
C SER A 132 -9.48 -4.98 -18.25
N GLU A 133 -10.62 -5.67 -18.19
CA GLU A 133 -11.78 -5.16 -17.45
C GLU A 133 -11.45 -4.96 -15.95
N GLN A 134 -10.63 -5.82 -15.37
CA GLN A 134 -10.13 -5.65 -14.00
C GLN A 134 -9.30 -4.38 -13.85
N ALA A 135 -8.41 -4.10 -14.81
CA ALA A 135 -7.62 -2.86 -14.81
C ALA A 135 -8.51 -1.61 -14.91
N LYS A 136 -9.59 -1.65 -15.70
CA LYS A 136 -10.56 -0.54 -15.78
C LYS A 136 -11.33 -0.32 -14.47
N GLU A 137 -11.73 -1.39 -13.78
CA GLU A 137 -12.37 -1.28 -12.46
C GLU A 137 -11.42 -0.68 -11.43
N ILE A 138 -10.16 -1.10 -11.42
CA ILE A 138 -9.12 -0.55 -10.55
C ILE A 138 -8.85 0.92 -10.90
N GLN A 139 -8.82 1.30 -12.18
CA GLN A 139 -8.67 2.69 -12.57
C GLN A 139 -9.83 3.54 -12.05
N LYS A 140 -11.06 3.04 -12.12
CA LYS A 140 -12.23 3.72 -11.55
C LYS A 140 -12.09 3.92 -10.04
N LEU A 141 -11.63 2.90 -9.32
CA LEU A 141 -11.32 3.02 -7.89
C LEU A 141 -10.31 4.14 -7.64
N ILE A 142 -9.22 4.18 -8.41
CA ILE A 142 -8.16 5.19 -8.29
C ILE A 142 -8.71 6.59 -8.53
N ASP A 143 -9.51 6.79 -9.57
CA ASP A 143 -10.09 8.10 -9.91
C ASP A 143 -11.00 8.64 -8.81
N ILE A 144 -11.79 7.78 -8.17
CA ILE A 144 -12.65 8.13 -7.04
C ILE A 144 -11.81 8.40 -5.79
N TRP A 145 -10.81 7.55 -5.53
CA TRP A 145 -9.88 7.69 -4.43
C TRP A 145 -9.13 9.03 -4.45
N GLU A 146 -8.57 9.41 -5.60
CA GLU A 146 -7.79 10.66 -5.72
C GLU A 146 -8.69 11.90 -5.50
N LYS A 147 -9.96 11.87 -5.92
CA LYS A 147 -10.94 12.92 -5.57
C LYS A 147 -11.18 12.99 -4.06
N GLY A 148 -11.29 11.83 -3.40
CA GLY A 148 -11.39 11.74 -1.94
C GLY A 148 -10.14 12.30 -1.24
N ARG A 149 -8.96 11.99 -1.77
CA ARG A 149 -7.67 12.52 -1.26
C ARG A 149 -7.55 14.04 -1.44
N GLU A 150 -7.99 14.57 -2.57
CA GLU A 150 -8.03 16.01 -2.80
C GLU A 150 -8.96 16.70 -1.79
N ALA A 151 -10.18 16.19 -1.62
CA ALA A 151 -11.13 16.72 -0.63
C ALA A 151 -10.57 16.61 0.81
N TYR A 152 -9.90 15.51 1.14
CA TYR A 152 -9.23 15.30 2.43
C TYR A 152 -8.15 16.36 2.70
N CYS A 153 -7.29 16.64 1.72
CA CYS A 153 -6.25 17.68 1.83
C CYS A 153 -6.83 19.10 1.87
N ASN A 154 -8.02 19.32 1.33
CA ASN A 154 -8.76 20.57 1.41
C ASN A 154 -9.63 20.70 2.69
N THR A 155 -9.55 19.74 3.60
CA THR A 155 -10.36 19.66 4.82
C THR A 155 -11.88 19.60 4.58
N GLU A 156 -12.29 19.15 3.39
CA GLU A 156 -13.68 18.93 2.98
C GLU A 156 -14.13 17.53 3.43
N TRP A 157 -14.21 17.30 4.75
CA TRP A 157 -14.35 15.98 5.34
C TRP A 157 -15.56 15.19 4.86
N ASP A 158 -16.74 15.85 4.73
CA ASP A 158 -17.96 15.18 4.27
C ASP A 158 -17.83 14.69 2.83
N LYS A 159 -17.30 15.53 1.95
CA LYS A 159 -17.03 15.19 0.55
C LYS A 159 -15.99 14.08 0.44
N ALA A 160 -14.93 14.13 1.26
CA ALA A 160 -13.93 13.07 1.31
C ALA A 160 -14.55 11.73 1.72
N ILE A 161 -15.41 11.74 2.76
CA ILE A 161 -16.13 10.54 3.23
C ILE A 161 -17.03 9.96 2.12
N GLU A 162 -17.75 10.80 1.38
CA GLU A 162 -18.59 10.34 0.26
C GLU A 162 -17.75 9.63 -0.80
N CYS A 163 -16.64 10.24 -1.24
CA CYS A 163 -15.72 9.62 -2.19
C CYS A 163 -15.14 8.31 -1.65
N PHE A 164 -14.67 8.27 -0.41
CA PHE A 164 -14.09 7.05 0.15
C PHE A 164 -15.14 5.96 0.38
N LYS A 165 -16.40 6.27 0.66
CA LYS A 165 -17.49 5.27 0.69
C LYS A 165 -17.77 4.69 -0.70
N GLU A 166 -17.73 5.50 -1.75
CA GLU A 166 -17.85 5.02 -3.13
C GLU A 166 -16.65 4.13 -3.50
N ALA A 167 -15.43 4.56 -3.15
CA ALA A 167 -14.20 3.80 -3.36
C ALA A 167 -14.22 2.45 -2.62
N GLU A 168 -14.77 2.41 -1.40
CA GLU A 168 -14.88 1.19 -0.57
C GLU A 168 -15.62 0.06 -1.28
N LEU A 169 -16.65 0.38 -2.06
CA LEU A 169 -17.41 -0.61 -2.84
C LEU A 169 -16.58 -1.28 -3.93
N LEU A 170 -15.52 -0.61 -4.38
CA LEU A 170 -14.62 -1.07 -5.43
C LEU A 170 -13.34 -1.72 -4.90
N GLU A 171 -13.11 -1.67 -3.58
CA GLU A 171 -11.88 -2.22 -2.98
C GLU A 171 -11.74 -3.72 -3.31
N PRO A 172 -10.60 -4.14 -3.92
CA PRO A 172 -10.39 -5.53 -4.30
C PRO A 172 -10.25 -6.46 -3.08
N HIS A 173 -9.73 -5.92 -1.98
CA HIS A 173 -9.49 -6.65 -0.73
C HIS A 173 -10.48 -6.26 0.38
N HIS A 174 -11.72 -5.95 0.00
CA HIS A 174 -12.76 -5.70 0.98
C HIS A 174 -13.02 -6.97 1.81
N PRO A 175 -13.20 -6.87 3.16
CA PRO A 175 -13.42 -8.05 4.03
C PRO A 175 -14.53 -8.99 3.58
N ASP A 176 -15.59 -8.46 2.97
CA ASP A 176 -16.73 -9.28 2.46
C ASP A 176 -16.36 -10.06 1.18
N LYS A 177 -15.33 -9.65 0.46
CA LYS A 177 -14.90 -10.26 -0.81
C LYS A 177 -13.63 -11.09 -0.66
N ASP A 178 -12.79 -10.74 0.31
CA ASP A 178 -11.47 -11.33 0.52
C ASP A 178 -11.32 -11.82 1.98
N PRO A 179 -11.67 -13.09 2.26
CA PRO A 179 -11.57 -13.67 3.60
C PRO A 179 -10.14 -13.53 4.17
N GLY A 180 -10.06 -13.10 5.43
CA GLY A 180 -8.80 -12.79 6.11
C GLY A 180 -8.34 -11.33 5.99
N SER A 181 -8.89 -10.55 5.06
CA SER A 181 -8.76 -9.09 5.06
C SER A 181 -9.52 -8.49 6.24
N LYS A 182 -8.97 -7.43 6.85
CA LYS A 182 -9.56 -6.83 8.07
C LYS A 182 -10.03 -5.39 7.84
N THR A 183 -9.45 -4.71 6.88
CA THR A 183 -9.74 -3.31 6.57
C THR A 183 -9.25 -2.98 5.16
N THR A 184 -9.66 -1.83 4.67
CA THR A 184 -9.26 -1.28 3.38
C THR A 184 -8.68 0.12 3.58
N PRO A 185 -7.89 0.64 2.65
CA PRO A 185 -7.48 2.04 2.70
C PRO A 185 -8.67 3.01 2.77
N SER A 186 -9.74 2.75 2.05
CA SER A 186 -10.96 3.57 2.07
C SER A 186 -11.61 3.63 3.45
N ALA A 187 -11.76 2.49 4.13
CA ALA A 187 -12.28 2.42 5.50
C ALA A 187 -11.44 3.22 6.50
N ILE A 188 -10.11 3.13 6.38
CA ILE A 188 -9.18 3.89 7.24
C ILE A 188 -9.34 5.40 7.03
N TYR A 189 -9.48 5.85 5.78
CA TYR A 189 -9.65 7.28 5.49
C TYR A 189 -11.02 7.81 5.89
N ILE A 190 -12.08 7.00 5.79
CA ILE A 190 -13.40 7.34 6.35
C ILE A 190 -13.27 7.57 7.86
N ALA A 191 -12.65 6.64 8.59
CA ALA A 191 -12.47 6.76 10.04
C ALA A 191 -11.64 8.01 10.42
N ARG A 192 -10.56 8.33 9.68
CA ARG A 192 -9.76 9.55 9.89
C ARG A 192 -10.58 10.82 9.64
N CYS A 193 -11.37 10.86 8.57
CA CYS A 193 -12.23 12.01 8.28
C CYS A 193 -13.26 12.22 9.42
N GLU A 194 -13.86 11.17 9.95
CA GLU A 194 -14.79 11.25 11.09
C GLU A 194 -14.11 11.74 12.38
N GLU A 195 -12.84 11.37 12.59
CA GLU A 195 -12.02 11.90 13.70
C GLU A 195 -11.75 13.39 13.49
N TYR A 196 -11.32 13.79 12.28
CA TYR A 196 -10.97 15.18 11.96
C TYR A 196 -12.16 16.12 11.87
N LYS A 197 -13.37 15.64 11.65
CA LYS A 197 -14.59 16.44 11.84
C LYS A 197 -14.74 16.88 13.30
N LYS A 198 -14.28 16.09 14.26
CA LYS A 198 -14.36 16.41 15.70
C LYS A 198 -13.15 17.20 16.19
N SER A 199 -11.97 16.92 15.64
CA SER A 199 -10.70 17.55 16.02
C SER A 199 -9.83 17.77 14.78
N PRO A 200 -10.08 18.85 14.01
CA PRO A 200 -9.36 19.11 12.76
C PRO A 200 -7.86 19.35 13.02
N PRO A 201 -6.95 18.81 12.18
CA PRO A 201 -5.50 18.99 12.31
C PRO A 201 -5.07 20.42 11.96
N VAL A 202 -5.87 21.13 11.14
CA VAL A 202 -5.70 22.52 10.75
C VAL A 202 -7.07 23.20 10.72
N PRO A 203 -7.17 24.54 10.72
CA PRO A 203 -8.46 25.24 10.58
C PRO A 203 -9.22 24.76 9.35
N VAL A 204 -10.51 24.46 9.50
CA VAL A 204 -11.37 24.01 8.40
C VAL A 204 -11.37 25.02 7.26
N GLY A 205 -11.26 24.57 6.02
CA GLY A 205 -11.16 25.41 4.83
C GLY A 205 -9.72 25.85 4.48
N THR A 206 -8.71 25.41 5.25
CA THR A 206 -7.30 25.64 4.93
C THR A 206 -6.70 24.40 4.22
N PRO A 207 -5.95 24.57 3.11
CA PRO A 207 -5.21 23.46 2.51
C PRO A 207 -4.22 22.86 3.52
N TRP A 208 -4.16 21.52 3.53
CA TRP A 208 -3.31 20.76 4.43
C TRP A 208 -2.47 19.74 3.63
N ASP A 209 -1.27 19.45 4.12
CA ASP A 209 -0.35 18.51 3.48
C ASP A 209 -0.81 17.04 3.53
N GLY A 210 -1.87 16.77 4.30
CA GLY A 210 -2.46 15.43 4.43
C GLY A 210 -1.64 14.46 5.30
N ILE A 211 -0.60 14.96 6.01
CA ILE A 211 0.25 14.10 6.83
C ILE A 211 -0.50 13.64 8.09
N TYR A 212 -0.69 12.33 8.21
CA TYR A 212 -1.22 11.74 9.43
C TYR A 212 -0.09 11.53 10.44
N THR A 213 -0.20 12.14 11.61
CA THR A 213 0.71 11.89 12.73
C THR A 213 0.04 10.94 13.71
N ALA A 214 0.50 9.68 13.74
CA ALA A 214 -0.02 8.73 14.72
C ALA A 214 0.33 9.21 16.15
N THR A 215 -0.70 9.41 16.97
CA THR A 215 -0.57 9.90 18.36
C THR A 215 -0.36 8.78 19.38
N ALA A 216 -0.42 7.52 18.98
CA ALA A 216 -0.20 6.34 19.84
C ALA A 216 0.85 5.39 19.26
N LYS A 217 1.67 4.81 20.16
CA LYS A 217 2.57 3.69 19.90
C LYS A 217 1.81 2.37 19.97
#